data_d51e8d54b7776b8f0fd44f1efa950d15
#
_entry.id   d51e8d54b7776b8f0fd44f1efa950d15
#
_cell.length_a   1.000
_cell.length_b   1.000
_cell.length_c   1.000
_cell.angle_alpha   90.00
_cell.angle_beta   90.00
_cell.angle_gamma   90.00
#
_symmetry.space_group_name_H-M   'P 1'
#
loop_
_entity.id
_entity.type
_entity.pdbx_description
1 polymer ?
#
loop_
_entity_poly.entity_id
_entity_poly.type
_entity_poly.pdbx_seq_one_letter_code
_entity_poly.pdbx_strand_id
1 'polypeptide(L)'
;MKNAAASVKGRGMHWLHCIIHEDIINVPDLCKYYCQTDINKFYDNIDQDLMKLEIRRYICDPMLLPMLDDFITLTERGLSKGLRSSQVFANLYMSPIDWKMILICERYVLEKQDGELELRFLYARYMDDSYWWSDDKKLLWMMFNVYQSECAKRKLSIKPSYAVRPLSEGFDALGYVDFGTHIRLRKRIKQNFARKMPRIKSRKRRQQLIGSFKGMAKYSDSQNLYKILTGQHMAKFNEINLPSYTPADGKKRFNCAAMQLCQIANRPIQILSVETDVTTKYGQRHLAKFRFAGDTAEYKFFTDCKEMKFHLENMKILLEQMEEDNNVQDRFIETTIKQVPGSGALRIYAFT
;
A
#
# COMPACT_ATOMS: atom_id res chain seq x y z
N MET A 1 9.22 -10.08 -6.21
CA MET A 1 8.69 -9.85 -4.84
C MET A 1 7.51 -8.86 -4.82
N LYS A 2 6.60 -8.91 -5.82
CA LYS A 2 5.48 -7.93 -5.96
C LYS A 2 4.57 -7.96 -4.72
N ASN A 3 4.22 -9.13 -4.22
CA ASN A 3 3.24 -9.33 -3.14
C ASN A 3 3.87 -9.71 -1.78
N ALA A 4 5.19 -9.63 -1.64
CA ALA A 4 5.90 -9.79 -0.37
C ALA A 4 6.10 -8.43 0.30
N ALA A 5 5.89 -8.36 1.61
CA ALA A 5 5.96 -7.09 2.34
C ALA A 5 7.08 -7.02 3.38
N ALA A 6 7.45 -8.13 3.98
CA ALA A 6 8.46 -8.15 5.01
C ALA A 6 9.86 -7.94 4.43
N SER A 7 10.67 -7.10 5.08
CA SER A 7 12.06 -6.80 4.70
C SER A 7 12.25 -6.23 3.28
N VAL A 8 11.19 -5.64 2.72
CA VAL A 8 11.22 -4.91 1.45
C VAL A 8 11.19 -3.41 1.76
N LYS A 9 12.08 -2.62 1.13
CA LYS A 9 12.15 -1.17 1.34
C LYS A 9 10.81 -0.49 0.98
N GLY A 10 10.33 0.36 1.88
CA GLY A 10 9.03 1.06 1.71
C GLY A 10 7.79 0.22 2.00
N ARG A 11 7.98 -1.06 2.39
CA ARG A 11 6.89 -1.96 2.77
C ARG A 11 7.05 -2.43 4.21
N GLY A 12 6.02 -3.03 4.75
CA GLY A 12 6.01 -3.57 6.11
C GLY A 12 4.64 -4.09 6.49
N MET A 13 4.48 -4.45 7.75
CA MET A 13 3.24 -5.02 8.28
C MET A 13 2.04 -4.09 8.07
N HIS A 14 2.18 -2.80 8.35
CA HIS A 14 1.09 -1.84 8.20
C HIS A 14 0.76 -1.56 6.73
N TRP A 15 1.78 -1.46 5.87
CA TRP A 15 1.58 -1.31 4.43
C TRP A 15 0.77 -2.48 3.86
N LEU A 16 1.16 -3.72 4.21
CA LEU A 16 0.44 -4.90 3.75
C LEU A 16 -0.98 -4.97 4.30
N HIS A 17 -1.16 -4.61 5.60
CA HIS A 17 -2.48 -4.57 6.21
C HIS A 17 -3.42 -3.58 5.52
N CYS A 18 -2.96 -2.37 5.18
CA CYS A 18 -3.75 -1.39 4.44
C CYS A 18 -4.15 -1.90 3.06
N ILE A 19 -3.20 -2.46 2.29
CA ILE A 19 -3.50 -3.03 0.97
C ILE A 19 -4.51 -4.19 1.06
N ILE A 20 -4.35 -5.09 2.03
CA ILE A 20 -5.31 -6.19 2.23
C ILE A 20 -6.69 -5.65 2.54
N HIS A 21 -6.81 -4.62 3.38
CA HIS A 21 -8.09 -4.02 3.72
C HIS A 21 -8.71 -3.30 2.51
N GLU A 22 -7.95 -2.42 1.85
CA GLU A 22 -8.45 -1.53 0.80
C GLU A 22 -8.71 -2.28 -0.51
N ASP A 23 -7.75 -3.12 -0.95
CA ASP A 23 -7.79 -3.71 -2.30
C ASP A 23 -8.44 -5.10 -2.33
N ILE A 24 -8.57 -5.77 -1.17
CA ILE A 24 -9.03 -7.15 -1.09
C ILE A 24 -10.33 -7.24 -0.30
N ILE A 25 -10.32 -6.89 0.98
CA ILE A 25 -11.44 -7.12 1.90
C ILE A 25 -12.65 -6.24 1.53
N ASN A 26 -12.41 -5.01 1.09
CA ASN A 26 -13.46 -4.09 0.65
C ASN A 26 -14.03 -4.41 -0.75
N VAL A 27 -13.65 -5.54 -1.34
CA VAL A 27 -14.17 -6.00 -2.64
C VAL A 27 -14.94 -7.32 -2.45
N PRO A 28 -16.19 -7.26 -2.01
CA PRO A 28 -16.96 -8.43 -1.58
C PRO A 28 -17.22 -9.43 -2.71
N ASP A 29 -17.26 -9.00 -3.97
CA ASP A 29 -17.52 -9.86 -5.12
C ASP A 29 -16.37 -10.82 -5.43
N LEU A 30 -15.14 -10.48 -5.04
CA LEU A 30 -13.95 -11.29 -5.26
C LEU A 30 -13.39 -11.97 -4.01
N CYS A 31 -13.84 -11.60 -2.81
CA CYS A 31 -13.21 -11.99 -1.56
C CYS A 31 -14.21 -12.47 -0.50
N LYS A 32 -14.96 -13.53 -0.81
CA LYS A 32 -15.89 -14.15 0.17
C LYS A 32 -15.19 -15.04 1.18
N TYR A 33 -14.08 -15.65 0.75
CA TYR A 33 -13.31 -16.61 1.54
C TYR A 33 -11.82 -16.28 1.47
N TYR A 34 -11.09 -16.74 2.46
CA TYR A 34 -9.64 -16.67 2.48
C TYR A 34 -9.01 -17.98 2.92
N CYS A 35 -7.77 -18.22 2.49
CA CYS A 35 -6.92 -19.26 3.02
C CYS A 35 -5.66 -18.63 3.61
N GLN A 36 -5.24 -19.13 4.75
CA GLN A 36 -4.02 -18.71 5.43
C GLN A 36 -3.17 -19.94 5.73
N THR A 37 -1.87 -19.83 5.46
CA THR A 37 -0.89 -20.87 5.77
C THR A 37 0.35 -20.28 6.40
N ASP A 38 1.05 -21.12 7.14
CA ASP A 38 2.32 -20.83 7.80
C ASP A 38 3.30 -21.98 7.50
N ILE A 39 4.53 -21.66 7.17
CA ILE A 39 5.58 -22.65 6.88
C ILE A 39 6.19 -23.14 8.18
N ASN A 40 6.33 -24.47 8.29
CA ASN A 40 6.89 -25.09 9.49
C ASN A 40 8.39 -24.78 9.60
N LYS A 41 8.80 -24.17 10.73
CA LYS A 41 10.20 -23.84 11.04
C LYS A 41 10.93 -23.23 9.83
N PHE A 42 10.34 -22.20 9.22
CA PHE A 42 10.74 -21.66 7.93
C PHE A 42 12.25 -21.48 7.77
N TYR A 43 12.88 -20.65 8.63
CA TYR A 43 14.33 -20.40 8.54
C TYR A 43 15.18 -21.65 8.73
N ASP A 44 14.77 -22.56 9.61
CA ASP A 44 15.51 -23.80 9.90
C ASP A 44 15.41 -24.84 8.77
N ASN A 45 14.38 -24.72 7.93
CA ASN A 45 14.09 -25.66 6.85
C ASN A 45 14.43 -25.10 5.44
N ILE A 46 14.96 -23.90 5.32
CA ILE A 46 15.52 -23.43 4.05
C ILE A 46 16.73 -24.30 3.70
N ASP A 47 16.68 -24.92 2.52
CA ASP A 47 17.79 -25.72 2.01
C ASP A 47 18.89 -24.79 1.50
N GLN A 48 20.08 -24.91 2.06
CA GLN A 48 21.21 -24.03 1.77
C GLN A 48 21.71 -24.18 0.33
N ASP A 49 21.70 -25.38 -0.24
CA ASP A 49 22.15 -25.61 -1.61
C ASP A 49 21.18 -25.04 -2.62
N LEU A 50 19.87 -25.23 -2.41
CA LEU A 50 18.85 -24.59 -3.22
C LEU A 50 18.91 -23.06 -3.09
N MET A 51 19.23 -22.54 -1.90
CA MET A 51 19.41 -21.10 -1.70
C MET A 51 20.60 -20.55 -2.48
N LYS A 52 21.73 -21.23 -2.46
CA LYS A 52 22.92 -20.88 -3.25
C LYS A 52 22.61 -20.90 -4.75
N LEU A 53 21.88 -21.91 -5.23
CA LEU A 53 21.43 -21.97 -6.63
C LEU A 53 20.51 -20.80 -6.98
N GLU A 54 19.59 -20.45 -6.08
CA GLU A 54 18.66 -19.33 -6.33
C GLU A 54 19.40 -17.98 -6.44
N ILE A 55 20.40 -17.73 -5.59
CA ILE A 55 21.20 -16.50 -5.65
C ILE A 55 21.95 -16.39 -6.97
N ARG A 56 22.53 -17.50 -7.47
CA ARG A 56 23.28 -17.54 -8.72
C ARG A 56 22.45 -17.24 -9.96
N ARG A 57 21.12 -17.26 -9.85
CA ARG A 57 20.21 -16.81 -10.94
C ARG A 57 20.21 -15.29 -11.10
N TYR A 58 20.62 -14.54 -10.08
CA TYR A 58 20.55 -13.08 -10.04
C TYR A 58 21.92 -12.42 -9.92
N ILE A 59 22.90 -13.12 -9.36
CA ILE A 59 24.24 -12.61 -9.07
C ILE A 59 25.26 -13.55 -9.72
N CYS A 60 26.11 -12.97 -10.58
CA CYS A 60 27.18 -13.69 -11.29
C CYS A 60 28.59 -13.26 -10.85
N ASP A 61 28.70 -12.31 -9.89
CA ASP A 61 29.97 -11.77 -9.44
C ASP A 61 30.78 -12.84 -8.67
N PRO A 62 31.97 -13.26 -9.18
CA PRO A 62 32.77 -14.31 -8.57
C PRO A 62 33.40 -13.93 -7.23
N MET A 63 33.53 -12.65 -6.92
CA MET A 63 34.04 -12.16 -5.63
C MET A 63 32.94 -12.11 -4.57
N LEU A 64 31.73 -11.78 -4.98
CA LEU A 64 30.58 -11.64 -4.07
C LEU A 64 29.96 -13.00 -3.70
N LEU A 65 29.91 -13.94 -4.63
CA LEU A 65 29.25 -15.24 -4.42
C LEU A 65 29.80 -16.03 -3.22
N PRO A 66 31.12 -16.17 -3.01
CA PRO A 66 31.67 -16.85 -1.84
C PRO A 66 31.25 -16.20 -0.52
N MET A 67 31.25 -14.86 -0.45
CA MET A 67 30.80 -14.13 0.74
C MET A 67 29.30 -14.39 1.04
N LEU A 68 28.46 -14.46 0.00
CA LEU A 68 27.04 -14.79 0.18
C LEU A 68 26.83 -16.23 0.61
N ASP A 69 27.64 -17.15 0.09
CA ASP A 69 27.63 -18.56 0.50
C ASP A 69 28.02 -18.71 1.98
N ASP A 70 29.01 -17.97 2.47
CA ASP A 70 29.40 -17.93 3.88
C ASP A 70 28.24 -17.45 4.76
N PHE A 71 27.52 -16.41 4.35
CA PHE A 71 26.32 -15.95 5.07
C PHE A 71 25.19 -16.97 5.10
N ILE A 72 25.05 -17.80 4.07
CA ILE A 72 24.05 -18.87 4.04
C ILE A 72 24.45 -20.01 4.98
N THR A 73 25.73 -20.33 5.05
CA THR A 73 26.25 -21.47 5.83
C THR A 73 26.69 -21.13 7.26
N LEU A 74 26.31 -19.95 7.77
CA LEU A 74 26.57 -19.54 9.17
C LEU A 74 25.99 -20.49 10.22
N THR A 75 25.02 -21.31 9.84
CA THR A 75 24.40 -22.34 10.67
C THR A 75 24.55 -23.70 9.98
N GLU A 76 24.60 -24.77 10.74
CA GLU A 76 24.68 -26.13 10.19
C GLU A 76 23.50 -26.48 9.29
N ARG A 77 22.35 -25.88 9.56
CA ARG A 77 21.12 -26.11 8.81
C ARG A 77 20.28 -24.79 8.72
N GLY A 78 19.66 -24.57 7.58
CA GLY A 78 18.80 -23.43 7.36
C GLY A 78 19.55 -22.11 7.31
N LEU A 79 18.86 -21.02 7.65
CA LEU A 79 19.43 -19.67 7.71
C LEU A 79 19.47 -19.18 9.15
N SER A 80 20.51 -18.43 9.49
CA SER A 80 20.66 -17.78 10.80
C SER A 80 19.49 -16.81 11.06
N LYS A 81 18.85 -16.94 12.22
CA LYS A 81 17.76 -16.02 12.65
C LYS A 81 18.33 -14.71 13.16
N GLY A 82 17.68 -13.61 12.81
CA GLY A 82 18.05 -12.27 13.28
C GLY A 82 18.97 -11.48 12.38
N LEU A 83 19.59 -12.08 11.37
CA LEU A 83 20.37 -11.36 10.37
C LEU A 83 19.47 -10.76 9.30
N ARG A 84 19.85 -9.57 8.84
CA ARG A 84 19.15 -8.87 7.78
C ARG A 84 19.32 -9.57 6.43
N SER A 85 20.49 -10.11 6.16
CA SER A 85 20.79 -10.96 4.99
C SER A 85 19.88 -12.18 4.93
N SER A 86 19.70 -12.89 6.05
CA SER A 86 18.82 -14.07 6.10
C SER A 86 17.36 -13.74 5.73
N GLN A 87 16.88 -12.54 6.08
CA GLN A 87 15.54 -12.10 5.69
C GLN A 87 15.42 -11.87 4.18
N VAL A 88 16.46 -11.32 3.56
CA VAL A 88 16.52 -11.13 2.09
C VAL A 88 16.60 -12.47 1.39
N PHE A 89 17.47 -13.39 1.86
CA PHE A 89 17.59 -14.72 1.33
C PHE A 89 16.29 -15.53 1.44
N ALA A 90 15.62 -15.45 2.59
CA ALA A 90 14.32 -16.08 2.78
C ALA A 90 13.26 -15.58 1.80
N ASN A 91 13.21 -14.26 1.55
CA ASN A 91 12.33 -13.69 0.54
C ASN A 91 12.68 -14.13 -0.88
N LEU A 92 13.98 -14.20 -1.20
CA LEU A 92 14.44 -14.68 -2.50
C LEU A 92 14.08 -16.15 -2.70
N TYR A 93 14.28 -16.98 -1.66
CA TYR A 93 13.93 -18.39 -1.68
C TYR A 93 12.45 -18.65 -1.97
N MET A 94 11.56 -17.80 -1.45
CA MET A 94 10.11 -17.87 -1.69
C MET A 94 9.68 -17.25 -3.02
N SER A 95 10.53 -16.46 -3.68
CA SER A 95 10.17 -15.69 -4.86
C SER A 95 9.56 -16.53 -6.00
N PRO A 96 10.06 -17.72 -6.37
CA PRO A 96 9.44 -18.54 -7.41
C PRO A 96 8.04 -19.06 -7.04
N ILE A 97 7.81 -19.33 -5.75
CA ILE A 97 6.48 -19.70 -5.25
C ILE A 97 5.54 -18.50 -5.38
N ASP A 98 6.00 -17.32 -4.94
CA ASP A 98 5.23 -16.07 -5.05
C ASP A 98 4.81 -15.81 -6.51
N TRP A 99 5.73 -15.95 -7.47
CA TRP A 99 5.41 -15.75 -8.89
C TRP A 99 4.37 -16.74 -9.41
N LYS A 100 4.48 -18.01 -8.99
CA LYS A 100 3.49 -19.02 -9.39
C LYS A 100 2.10 -18.69 -8.88
N MET A 101 1.99 -18.26 -7.61
CA MET A 101 0.72 -17.86 -7.01
C MET A 101 0.13 -16.61 -7.66
N ILE A 102 0.98 -15.63 -7.97
CA ILE A 102 0.57 -14.40 -8.66
C ILE A 102 0.00 -14.72 -10.04
N LEU A 103 0.67 -15.57 -10.83
CA LEU A 103 0.21 -15.95 -12.16
C LEU A 103 -1.17 -16.64 -12.14
N ILE A 104 -1.43 -17.47 -11.11
CA ILE A 104 -2.76 -18.10 -10.94
C ILE A 104 -3.81 -17.04 -10.66
N CYS A 105 -3.50 -16.08 -9.77
CA CYS A 105 -4.42 -14.99 -9.46
C CYS A 105 -4.68 -14.10 -10.70
N GLU A 106 -3.64 -13.74 -11.45
CA GLU A 106 -3.75 -12.94 -12.66
C GLU A 106 -4.68 -13.61 -13.68
N ARG A 107 -4.47 -14.90 -13.91
CA ARG A 107 -5.29 -15.68 -14.84
C ARG A 107 -6.75 -15.73 -14.42
N TYR A 108 -7.00 -16.00 -13.14
CA TYR A 108 -8.37 -16.08 -12.59
C TYR A 108 -9.12 -14.75 -12.73
N VAL A 109 -8.43 -13.65 -12.48
CA VAL A 109 -9.03 -12.32 -12.59
C VAL A 109 -9.36 -11.99 -14.05
N LEU A 110 -8.46 -12.31 -14.98
CA LEU A 110 -8.69 -12.14 -16.42
C LEU A 110 -9.88 -12.98 -16.94
N GLU A 111 -10.09 -14.17 -16.39
CA GLU A 111 -11.22 -15.04 -16.77
C GLU A 111 -12.58 -14.51 -16.27
N LYS A 112 -12.60 -13.71 -15.20
CA LYS A 112 -13.83 -13.20 -14.56
C LYS A 112 -14.30 -11.82 -15.03
N GLN A 113 -13.44 -11.03 -15.61
CA GLN A 113 -13.76 -9.65 -16.01
C GLN A 113 -13.37 -9.39 -17.46
N ASP A 114 -14.37 -9.06 -18.29
CA ASP A 114 -14.13 -8.58 -19.65
C ASP A 114 -13.40 -7.22 -19.63
N GLY A 115 -12.08 -7.27 -19.69
CA GLY A 115 -11.30 -6.25 -20.42
C GLY A 115 -10.58 -5.12 -19.70
N GLU A 116 -10.73 -4.74 -18.45
CA GLU A 116 -9.83 -3.76 -17.79
C GLU A 116 -9.64 -4.04 -16.31
N LEU A 117 -8.43 -4.47 -15.93
CA LEU A 117 -8.11 -4.83 -14.56
C LEU A 117 -6.86 -4.18 -14.02
N GLU A 118 -7.02 -3.36 -13.02
CA GLU A 118 -6.00 -3.21 -11.99
C GLU A 118 -5.88 -4.54 -11.23
N LEU A 119 -4.73 -5.17 -11.36
CA LEU A 119 -4.35 -6.39 -10.65
C LEU A 119 -4.54 -6.21 -9.13
N ARG A 120 -5.60 -6.77 -8.60
CA ARG A 120 -5.84 -6.82 -7.16
C ARG A 120 -4.99 -7.93 -6.56
N PHE A 121 -4.45 -7.67 -5.38
CA PHE A 121 -3.61 -8.62 -4.66
C PHE A 121 -4.46 -9.76 -4.07
N LEU A 122 -4.85 -10.75 -4.88
CA LEU A 122 -5.53 -11.95 -4.36
C LEU A 122 -4.60 -12.92 -3.65
N TYR A 123 -3.29 -12.67 -3.69
CA TYR A 123 -2.25 -13.38 -2.95
C TYR A 123 -1.29 -12.38 -2.30
N ALA A 124 -0.96 -12.59 -1.04
CA ALA A 124 0.03 -11.80 -0.33
C ALA A 124 0.83 -12.67 0.65
N ARG A 125 2.06 -12.24 0.95
CA ARG A 125 2.94 -12.94 1.90
C ARG A 125 3.67 -11.98 2.84
N TYR A 126 3.74 -12.39 4.09
CA TYR A 126 4.57 -11.73 5.10
C TYR A 126 5.50 -12.78 5.75
N MET A 127 6.75 -12.87 5.29
CA MET A 127 7.73 -13.92 5.63
C MET A 127 7.21 -15.32 5.31
N ASP A 128 6.95 -16.12 6.34
CA ASP A 128 6.42 -17.48 6.33
C ASP A 128 4.90 -17.54 6.24
N ASP A 129 4.20 -16.47 6.62
CA ASP A 129 2.75 -16.37 6.52
C ASP A 129 2.33 -16.04 5.08
N SER A 130 1.53 -16.88 4.47
CA SER A 130 0.95 -16.66 3.13
C SER A 130 -0.56 -16.65 3.19
N TYR A 131 -1.15 -15.74 2.39
CA TYR A 131 -2.58 -15.48 2.35
C TYR A 131 -3.07 -15.41 0.91
N TRP A 132 -4.26 -15.96 0.65
CA TRP A 132 -4.95 -15.75 -0.62
C TRP A 132 -6.47 -15.74 -0.42
N TRP A 133 -7.16 -15.05 -1.32
CA TRP A 133 -8.58 -14.74 -1.23
C TRP A 133 -9.29 -15.09 -2.53
N SER A 134 -10.54 -15.47 -2.44
CA SER A 134 -11.44 -15.69 -3.56
C SER A 134 -12.90 -15.76 -3.12
N ASP A 135 -13.83 -15.59 -4.05
CA ASP A 135 -15.24 -15.91 -3.90
C ASP A 135 -15.50 -17.41 -4.09
N ASP A 136 -14.57 -18.18 -4.67
CA ASP A 136 -14.66 -19.61 -4.92
C ASP A 136 -13.74 -20.44 -4.01
N LYS A 137 -14.34 -21.28 -3.16
CA LYS A 137 -13.60 -22.20 -2.29
C LYS A 137 -12.79 -23.24 -3.07
N LYS A 138 -13.26 -23.67 -4.25
CA LYS A 138 -12.56 -24.69 -5.06
C LYS A 138 -11.24 -24.11 -5.57
N LEU A 139 -11.26 -22.84 -6.00
CA LEU A 139 -10.04 -22.14 -6.41
C LEU A 139 -9.04 -22.03 -5.23
N LEU A 140 -9.51 -21.69 -4.05
CA LEU A 140 -8.62 -21.58 -2.86
C LEU A 140 -7.96 -22.93 -2.55
N TRP A 141 -8.68 -24.04 -2.65
CA TRP A 141 -8.11 -25.38 -2.46
C TRP A 141 -7.15 -25.76 -3.58
N MET A 142 -7.47 -25.42 -4.83
CA MET A 142 -6.52 -25.60 -5.95
C MET A 142 -5.23 -24.81 -5.71
N MET A 143 -5.33 -23.55 -5.34
CA MET A 143 -4.18 -22.70 -5.00
C MET A 143 -3.38 -23.28 -3.83
N PHE A 144 -4.05 -23.81 -2.81
CA PHE A 144 -3.39 -24.48 -1.68
C PHE A 144 -2.58 -25.68 -2.14
N ASN A 145 -3.16 -26.55 -2.98
CA ASN A 145 -2.46 -27.73 -3.49
C ASN A 145 -1.23 -27.34 -4.33
N VAL A 146 -1.35 -26.31 -5.18
CA VAL A 146 -0.21 -25.77 -5.93
C VAL A 146 0.85 -25.21 -4.98
N TYR A 147 0.45 -24.40 -4.02
CA TYR A 147 1.37 -23.83 -3.04
C TYR A 147 2.11 -24.92 -2.25
N GLN A 148 1.40 -25.92 -1.79
CA GLN A 148 1.98 -27.08 -1.07
C GLN A 148 2.98 -27.84 -1.94
N SER A 149 2.64 -28.09 -3.21
CA SER A 149 3.54 -28.76 -4.16
C SER A 149 4.81 -27.94 -4.42
N GLU A 150 4.67 -26.62 -4.61
CA GLU A 150 5.83 -25.74 -4.83
C GLU A 150 6.70 -25.59 -3.57
N CYS A 151 6.10 -25.57 -2.38
CA CYS A 151 6.82 -25.64 -1.10
C CYS A 151 7.61 -26.96 -0.98
N ALA A 152 6.98 -28.09 -1.30
CA ALA A 152 7.63 -29.42 -1.23
C ALA A 152 8.84 -29.51 -2.17
N LYS A 153 8.78 -28.98 -3.39
CA LYS A 153 9.93 -28.89 -4.31
C LYS A 153 11.11 -28.12 -3.74
N ARG A 154 10.85 -27.23 -2.79
CA ARG A 154 11.84 -26.44 -2.06
C ARG A 154 12.12 -26.97 -0.66
N LYS A 155 11.77 -28.24 -0.41
CA LYS A 155 11.96 -28.94 0.88
C LYS A 155 11.30 -28.20 2.07
N LEU A 156 10.29 -27.40 1.81
CA LEU A 156 9.47 -26.72 2.83
C LEU A 156 8.19 -27.50 3.10
N SER A 157 7.75 -27.51 4.35
CA SER A 157 6.48 -28.10 4.77
C SER A 157 5.56 -27.05 5.37
N ILE A 158 4.25 -27.17 5.11
CA ILE A 158 3.23 -26.28 5.65
C ILE A 158 2.75 -26.83 6.99
N LYS A 159 2.50 -25.96 7.97
CA LYS A 159 1.88 -26.35 9.23
C LYS A 159 0.46 -26.86 9.00
N PRO A 160 -0.01 -27.86 9.78
CA PRO A 160 -1.34 -28.43 9.60
C PRO A 160 -2.49 -27.49 9.99
N SER A 161 -2.20 -26.28 10.43
CA SER A 161 -3.18 -25.29 10.89
C SER A 161 -3.82 -24.45 9.76
N TYR A 162 -3.69 -24.88 8.50
CA TYR A 162 -4.33 -24.21 7.38
C TYR A 162 -5.85 -24.46 7.35
N ALA A 163 -6.59 -23.46 6.89
CA ALA A 163 -8.05 -23.57 6.69
C ALA A 163 -8.53 -22.55 5.68
N VAL A 164 -9.55 -22.92 4.92
CA VAL A 164 -10.36 -22.00 4.13
C VAL A 164 -11.53 -21.53 5.00
N ARG A 165 -11.59 -20.23 5.25
CA ARG A 165 -12.59 -19.60 6.14
C ARG A 165 -13.38 -18.52 5.40
N PRO A 166 -14.64 -18.28 5.78
CA PRO A 166 -15.37 -17.12 5.29
C PRO A 166 -14.78 -15.83 5.88
N LEU A 167 -14.73 -14.78 5.07
CA LEU A 167 -14.23 -13.48 5.49
C LEU A 167 -15.08 -12.85 6.61
N SER A 168 -16.36 -13.19 6.69
CA SER A 168 -17.29 -12.75 7.74
C SER A 168 -16.87 -13.18 9.17
N GLU A 169 -16.04 -14.21 9.31
CA GLU A 169 -15.45 -14.60 10.60
C GLU A 169 -14.32 -13.67 11.05
N GLY A 170 -13.85 -12.80 10.16
CA GLY A 170 -12.72 -11.90 10.38
C GLY A 170 -11.40 -12.52 9.91
N PHE A 171 -10.64 -11.75 9.14
CA PHE A 171 -9.30 -12.10 8.70
C PHE A 171 -8.28 -11.75 9.77
N ASP A 172 -7.73 -12.76 10.45
CA ASP A 172 -6.79 -12.59 11.57
C ASP A 172 -5.33 -12.69 11.11
N ALA A 173 -4.72 -11.56 10.71
CA ALA A 173 -3.33 -11.49 10.28
C ALA A 173 -2.64 -10.20 10.74
N LEU A 174 -1.30 -10.20 10.74
CA LEU A 174 -0.47 -9.02 10.96
C LEU A 174 -0.76 -8.24 12.28
N GLY A 175 -1.38 -8.89 13.25
CA GLY A 175 -1.76 -8.28 14.53
C GLY A 175 -3.15 -7.65 14.55
N TYR A 176 -3.90 -7.77 13.47
CA TYR A 176 -5.26 -7.25 13.32
C TYR A 176 -6.24 -8.38 13.01
N VAL A 177 -7.51 -8.14 13.29
CA VAL A 177 -8.64 -8.94 12.82
C VAL A 177 -9.53 -8.01 12.03
N ASP A 178 -9.59 -8.22 10.73
CA ASP A 178 -10.32 -7.39 9.78
C ASP A 178 -11.62 -8.08 9.37
N PHE A 179 -12.75 -7.39 9.57
CA PHE A 179 -14.09 -7.87 9.24
C PHE A 179 -14.67 -7.19 7.99
N GLY A 180 -13.87 -6.35 7.31
CA GLY A 180 -14.34 -5.49 6.23
C GLY A 180 -15.08 -4.24 6.74
N THR A 181 -16.03 -4.40 7.62
CA THR A 181 -16.79 -3.28 8.23
C THR A 181 -16.03 -2.57 9.34
N HIS A 182 -15.11 -3.25 9.98
CA HIS A 182 -14.29 -2.71 11.06
C HIS A 182 -13.04 -3.56 11.30
N ILE A 183 -12.00 -2.94 11.84
CA ILE A 183 -10.70 -3.56 12.13
C ILE A 183 -10.45 -3.57 13.64
N ARG A 184 -10.14 -4.72 14.19
CA ARG A 184 -9.80 -4.88 15.62
C ARG A 184 -8.33 -5.25 15.79
N LEU A 185 -7.69 -4.72 16.83
CA LEU A 185 -6.41 -5.26 17.29
C LEU A 185 -6.60 -6.67 17.88
N ARG A 186 -5.67 -7.57 17.57
CA ARG A 186 -5.64 -8.92 18.19
C ARG A 186 -5.74 -8.85 19.73
N LYS A 187 -6.54 -9.74 20.30
CA LYS A 187 -6.73 -9.85 21.76
C LYS A 187 -5.41 -9.91 22.52
N ARG A 188 -4.43 -10.67 22.02
CA ARG A 188 -3.09 -10.80 22.63
C ARG A 188 -2.36 -9.47 22.74
N ILE A 189 -2.44 -8.59 21.72
CA ILE A 189 -1.78 -7.27 21.72
C ILE A 189 -2.39 -6.40 22.81
N LYS A 190 -3.72 -6.32 22.86
CA LYS A 190 -4.47 -5.56 23.87
C LYS A 190 -4.16 -6.02 25.28
N GLN A 191 -4.23 -7.32 25.53
CA GLN A 191 -3.95 -7.91 26.85
C GLN A 191 -2.50 -7.74 27.28
N ASN A 192 -1.54 -7.89 26.36
CA ASN A 192 -0.13 -7.70 26.67
C ASN A 192 0.16 -6.24 27.05
N PHE A 193 -0.44 -5.29 26.34
CA PHE A 193 -0.32 -3.88 26.68
C PHE A 193 -0.93 -3.59 28.07
N ALA A 194 -2.18 -4.01 28.31
CA ALA A 194 -2.88 -3.79 29.57
C ALA A 194 -2.14 -4.39 30.77
N ARG A 195 -1.54 -5.59 30.62
CA ARG A 195 -0.75 -6.24 31.69
C ARG A 195 0.60 -5.57 31.96
N LYS A 196 1.26 -5.06 30.90
CA LYS A 196 2.59 -4.44 31.03
C LYS A 196 2.51 -3.02 31.57
N MET A 197 1.51 -2.26 31.15
CA MET A 197 1.39 -0.83 31.45
C MET A 197 1.49 -0.47 32.94
N PRO A 198 0.75 -1.12 33.87
CA PRO A 198 0.83 -0.80 35.31
C PRO A 198 2.15 -1.24 35.95
N ARG A 199 2.88 -2.21 35.37
CA ARG A 199 4.12 -2.76 35.92
C ARG A 199 5.37 -1.93 35.59
N ILE A 200 5.27 -1.01 34.62
CA ILE A 200 6.42 -0.22 34.17
C ILE A 200 6.55 1.03 35.06
N LYS A 201 7.64 1.08 35.84
CA LYS A 201 7.99 2.23 36.68
C LYS A 201 8.70 3.34 35.90
N SER A 202 9.54 2.98 34.92
CA SER A 202 10.30 3.95 34.12
C SER A 202 9.41 4.75 33.17
N ARG A 203 9.40 6.08 33.31
CA ARG A 203 8.66 7.01 32.43
C ARG A 203 9.05 6.84 30.95
N LYS A 204 10.34 6.72 30.65
CA LYS A 204 10.85 6.52 29.27
C LYS A 204 10.30 5.23 28.66
N ARG A 205 10.37 4.11 29.40
CA ARG A 205 9.87 2.81 28.93
C ARG A 205 8.34 2.78 28.78
N ARG A 206 7.63 3.49 29.67
CA ARG A 206 6.18 3.66 29.57
C ARG A 206 5.78 4.41 28.30
N GLN A 207 6.48 5.52 27.97
CA GLN A 207 6.28 6.28 26.73
C GLN A 207 6.57 5.44 25.49
N GLN A 208 7.63 4.64 25.49
CA GLN A 208 7.94 3.73 24.37
C GLN A 208 6.83 2.69 24.15
N LEU A 209 6.29 2.12 25.23
CA LEU A 209 5.19 1.16 25.15
C LEU A 209 3.91 1.82 24.59
N ILE A 210 3.59 3.02 25.08
CA ILE A 210 2.45 3.82 24.58
C ILE A 210 2.63 4.13 23.08
N GLY A 211 3.83 4.58 22.67
CA GLY A 211 4.13 4.88 21.27
C GLY A 211 3.98 3.66 20.36
N SER A 212 4.48 2.50 20.79
CA SER A 212 4.32 1.24 20.06
C SER A 212 2.85 0.84 19.92
N PHE A 213 2.07 0.94 21.01
CA PHE A 213 0.63 0.63 21.00
C PHE A 213 -0.15 1.62 20.12
N LYS A 214 0.21 2.92 20.17
CA LYS A 214 -0.36 3.96 19.31
C LYS A 214 -0.14 3.64 17.83
N GLY A 215 1.08 3.20 17.47
CA GLY A 215 1.42 2.80 16.11
C GLY A 215 0.53 1.66 15.59
N MET A 216 0.20 0.69 16.44
CA MET A 216 -0.74 -0.38 16.11
C MET A 216 -2.20 0.11 16.07
N ALA A 217 -2.63 0.88 17.07
CA ALA A 217 -4.01 1.35 17.19
C ALA A 217 -4.42 2.30 16.05
N LYS A 218 -3.45 2.99 15.41
CA LYS A 218 -3.67 3.89 14.28
C LYS A 218 -4.34 3.22 13.08
N TYR A 219 -4.05 1.94 12.86
CA TYR A 219 -4.54 1.16 11.72
C TYR A 219 -5.71 0.23 12.09
N SER A 220 -6.49 0.61 13.10
CA SER A 220 -7.66 -0.15 13.57
C SER A 220 -8.68 0.76 14.25
N ASP A 221 -9.92 0.29 14.41
CA ASP A 221 -10.99 0.99 15.12
C ASP A 221 -10.81 0.88 16.64
N SER A 222 -9.60 1.19 17.12
CA SER A 222 -9.20 1.01 18.51
C SER A 222 -8.95 2.33 19.25
N GLN A 223 -9.49 3.45 18.79
CA GLN A 223 -9.28 4.78 19.41
C GLN A 223 -9.82 4.85 20.84
N ASN A 224 -11.04 4.36 21.06
CA ASN A 224 -11.62 4.32 22.41
C ASN A 224 -10.81 3.42 23.36
N LEU A 225 -10.38 2.27 22.87
CA LEU A 225 -9.52 1.37 23.62
C LEU A 225 -8.19 2.02 23.97
N TYR A 226 -7.57 2.74 23.02
CA TYR A 226 -6.34 3.47 23.27
C TYR A 226 -6.53 4.52 24.38
N LYS A 227 -7.59 5.32 24.31
CA LYS A 227 -7.93 6.31 25.34
C LYS A 227 -8.09 5.68 26.72
N ILE A 228 -8.85 4.60 26.81
CA ILE A 228 -9.09 3.87 28.07
C ILE A 228 -7.79 3.33 28.67
N LEU A 229 -6.95 2.69 27.86
CA LEU A 229 -5.74 2.03 28.32
C LEU A 229 -4.56 2.96 28.61
N THR A 230 -4.52 4.13 28.01
CA THR A 230 -3.41 5.08 28.15
C THR A 230 -3.77 6.35 28.91
N GLY A 231 -5.05 6.67 29.04
CA GLY A 231 -5.55 7.97 29.48
C GLY A 231 -5.28 9.10 28.49
N GLN A 232 -4.87 8.78 27.25
CA GLN A 232 -4.53 9.74 26.21
C GLN A 232 -5.55 9.66 25.06
N HIS A 233 -5.93 10.81 24.53
CA HIS A 233 -6.76 10.89 23.34
C HIS A 233 -5.89 10.77 22.08
N MET A 234 -6.28 9.91 21.14
CA MET A 234 -5.75 9.93 19.77
C MET A 234 -6.58 10.94 18.97
N ALA A 235 -6.13 12.19 18.92
CA ALA A 235 -6.76 13.17 18.07
C ALA A 235 -6.54 12.81 16.60
N LYS A 236 -7.61 12.80 15.80
CA LYS A 236 -7.50 12.80 14.34
C LYS A 236 -7.04 14.18 13.90
N PHE A 237 -6.34 14.25 12.77
CA PHE A 237 -5.81 15.53 12.26
C PHE A 237 -6.90 16.60 12.11
N ASN A 238 -8.10 16.19 11.71
CA ASN A 238 -9.28 17.06 11.58
C ASN A 238 -9.94 17.47 12.93
N GLU A 239 -9.58 16.82 14.04
CA GLU A 239 -10.05 17.15 15.40
C GLU A 239 -9.07 18.09 16.12
N ILE A 240 -7.86 18.27 15.57
CA ILE A 240 -6.85 19.16 16.09
C ILE A 240 -7.05 20.52 15.43
N ASN A 241 -7.46 21.51 16.21
CA ASN A 241 -7.57 22.90 15.74
C ASN A 241 -6.15 23.49 15.58
N LEU A 242 -5.40 22.94 14.61
CA LEU A 242 -4.10 23.47 14.25
C LEU A 242 -4.31 24.73 13.42
N PRO A 243 -3.50 25.79 13.63
CA PRO A 243 -3.50 26.92 12.71
C PRO A 243 -3.24 26.38 11.29
N SER A 244 -4.02 26.83 10.33
CA SER A 244 -3.84 26.45 8.94
C SER A 244 -2.41 26.77 8.52
N TYR A 245 -1.72 25.76 8.00
CA TYR A 245 -0.37 25.97 7.45
C TYR A 245 -0.45 27.00 6.33
N THR A 246 0.14 28.16 6.54
CA THR A 246 0.32 29.16 5.49
C THR A 246 1.69 28.92 4.88
N PRO A 247 1.78 28.50 3.61
CA PRO A 247 3.07 28.35 2.94
C PRO A 247 3.86 29.67 2.95
N ALA A 248 5.17 29.59 2.99
CA ALA A 248 6.06 30.77 3.02
C ALA A 248 5.88 31.70 1.80
N ASP A 249 5.37 31.19 0.69
CA ASP A 249 5.05 31.93 -0.54
C ASP A 249 3.64 32.57 -0.52
N GLY A 250 2.87 32.40 0.55
CA GLY A 250 1.51 32.93 0.69
C GLY A 250 0.47 32.29 -0.25
N LYS A 251 0.85 31.27 -1.04
CA LYS A 251 0.00 30.68 -2.06
C LYS A 251 -0.91 29.59 -1.51
N LYS A 252 -2.13 29.49 -2.06
CA LYS A 252 -3.09 28.45 -1.68
C LYS A 252 -2.58 27.05 -2.04
N ARG A 253 -2.84 26.08 -1.16
CA ARG A 253 -2.61 24.65 -1.40
C ARG A 253 -3.94 23.93 -1.21
N PHE A 254 -4.55 23.52 -2.32
CA PHE A 254 -5.85 22.85 -2.27
C PHE A 254 -5.76 21.50 -1.54
N ASN A 255 -6.69 21.26 -0.62
CA ASN A 255 -6.76 20.02 0.16
C ASN A 255 -7.55 18.94 -0.60
N CYS A 256 -7.01 18.50 -1.75
CA CYS A 256 -7.57 17.43 -2.57
C CYS A 256 -6.45 16.58 -3.16
N ALA A 257 -6.78 15.38 -3.67
CA ALA A 257 -5.81 14.46 -4.23
C ALA A 257 -5.12 15.05 -5.47
N ALA A 258 -3.80 14.84 -5.59
CA ALA A 258 -3.05 15.26 -6.77
C ALA A 258 -3.07 14.16 -7.83
N MET A 259 -3.35 14.54 -9.08
CA MET A 259 -3.32 13.66 -10.25
C MET A 259 -2.24 14.10 -11.23
N GLN A 260 -1.66 13.14 -11.96
CA GLN A 260 -0.73 13.41 -13.04
C GLN A 260 -1.49 13.77 -14.33
N LEU A 261 -0.91 14.62 -15.17
CA LEU A 261 -1.55 15.05 -16.43
C LEU A 261 -1.90 13.88 -17.36
N CYS A 262 -1.12 12.80 -17.36
CA CYS A 262 -1.41 11.60 -18.14
C CYS A 262 -2.69 10.87 -17.69
N GLN A 263 -3.09 11.01 -16.43
CA GLN A 263 -4.31 10.40 -15.88
C GLN A 263 -5.56 11.25 -16.17
N ILE A 264 -5.36 12.53 -16.51
CA ILE A 264 -6.43 13.50 -16.78
C ILE A 264 -6.67 13.64 -18.28
N ALA A 265 -5.64 13.37 -19.10
CA ALA A 265 -5.67 13.58 -20.54
C ALA A 265 -6.85 12.87 -21.23
N ASN A 266 -7.41 13.56 -22.24
CA ASN A 266 -8.57 13.13 -23.04
C ASN A 266 -9.89 12.96 -22.29
N ARG A 267 -10.00 13.53 -21.08
CA ARG A 267 -11.23 13.57 -20.31
C ARG A 267 -11.69 15.00 -20.10
N PRO A 268 -13.00 15.31 -20.22
CA PRO A 268 -13.53 16.65 -19.93
C PRO A 268 -13.40 16.92 -18.43
N ILE A 269 -12.83 18.08 -18.11
CA ILE A 269 -12.63 18.56 -16.75
C ILE A 269 -13.18 19.97 -16.56
N GLN A 270 -13.56 20.29 -15.35
CA GLN A 270 -14.03 21.59 -14.93
C GLN A 270 -12.99 22.19 -13.98
N ILE A 271 -12.30 23.25 -14.39
CA ILE A 271 -11.34 23.98 -13.57
C ILE A 271 -12.12 24.88 -12.60
N LEU A 272 -11.88 24.67 -11.31
CA LEU A 272 -12.60 25.33 -10.22
C LEU A 272 -11.80 26.49 -9.60
N SER A 273 -10.48 26.39 -9.58
CA SER A 273 -9.60 27.41 -9.01
C SER A 273 -8.17 27.21 -9.50
N VAL A 274 -7.44 28.29 -9.65
CA VAL A 274 -6.05 28.29 -10.10
C VAL A 274 -5.18 29.11 -9.14
N GLU A 275 -4.00 28.60 -8.83
CA GLU A 275 -2.97 29.30 -8.09
C GLU A 275 -1.66 29.31 -8.89
N THR A 276 -1.10 30.50 -9.11
CA THR A 276 0.09 30.71 -9.95
C THR A 276 1.37 30.75 -9.11
N ASP A 277 2.50 30.34 -9.69
CA ASP A 277 3.84 30.42 -9.10
C ASP A 277 3.97 29.80 -7.70
N VAL A 278 3.37 28.64 -7.55
CA VAL A 278 3.43 27.87 -6.32
C VAL A 278 4.81 27.22 -6.17
N THR A 279 5.52 27.51 -5.09
CA THR A 279 6.84 26.94 -4.82
C THR A 279 6.73 25.45 -4.45
N THR A 280 7.39 24.61 -5.22
CA THR A 280 7.46 23.15 -5.00
C THR A 280 8.92 22.70 -4.91
N LYS A 281 9.17 21.47 -4.48
CA LYS A 281 10.52 20.87 -4.51
C LYS A 281 11.13 20.76 -5.93
N TYR A 282 10.32 20.97 -6.96
CA TYR A 282 10.75 20.95 -8.37
C TYR A 282 10.71 22.34 -9.02
N GLY A 283 10.72 23.42 -8.22
CA GLY A 283 10.64 24.81 -8.68
C GLY A 283 9.23 25.39 -8.64
N GLN A 284 9.05 26.55 -9.29
CA GLN A 284 7.77 27.25 -9.34
C GLN A 284 6.87 26.63 -10.42
N ARG A 285 5.65 26.23 -10.00
CA ARG A 285 4.65 25.59 -10.83
C ARG A 285 3.29 26.27 -10.65
N HIS A 286 2.43 26.19 -11.66
CA HIS A 286 1.03 26.52 -11.49
C HIS A 286 0.26 25.31 -10.98
N LEU A 287 -0.74 25.57 -10.16
CA LEU A 287 -1.59 24.59 -9.48
C LEU A 287 -3.03 24.84 -9.85
N ALA A 288 -3.71 23.88 -10.44
CA ALA A 288 -5.12 23.96 -10.74
C ALA A 288 -5.90 22.94 -9.91
N LYS A 289 -7.04 23.37 -9.37
CA LYS A 289 -8.07 22.54 -8.74
C LYS A 289 -9.15 22.28 -9.77
N PHE A 290 -9.55 21.03 -9.92
CA PHE A 290 -10.52 20.60 -10.92
C PHE A 290 -11.39 19.44 -10.43
N ARG A 291 -12.48 19.19 -11.16
CA ARG A 291 -13.27 17.96 -11.09
C ARG A 291 -13.52 17.43 -12.50
N PHE A 292 -13.82 16.15 -12.64
CA PHE A 292 -14.28 15.63 -13.91
C PHE A 292 -15.71 16.06 -14.18
N ALA A 293 -16.07 16.28 -15.43
CA ALA A 293 -17.44 16.65 -15.81
C ALA A 293 -18.42 15.55 -15.35
N GLY A 294 -19.43 15.94 -14.55
CA GLY A 294 -20.40 14.99 -13.97
C GLY A 294 -19.98 14.33 -12.65
N ASP A 295 -18.80 14.66 -12.12
CA ASP A 295 -18.32 14.15 -10.82
C ASP A 295 -18.36 15.27 -9.75
N THR A 296 -18.50 14.89 -8.50
CA THR A 296 -18.43 15.79 -7.33
C THR A 296 -17.06 15.79 -6.66
N ALA A 297 -16.22 14.78 -6.97
CA ALA A 297 -14.89 14.65 -6.38
C ALA A 297 -13.92 15.68 -6.96
N GLU A 298 -13.20 16.36 -6.06
CA GLU A 298 -12.24 17.39 -6.43
C GLU A 298 -10.81 16.87 -6.42
N TYR A 299 -10.03 17.27 -7.42
CA TYR A 299 -8.63 16.90 -7.62
C TYR A 299 -7.78 18.12 -7.91
N LYS A 300 -6.46 17.95 -7.92
CA LYS A 300 -5.53 18.99 -8.34
C LYS A 300 -4.41 18.43 -9.22
N PHE A 301 -3.86 19.29 -10.07
CA PHE A 301 -2.62 18.97 -10.79
C PHE A 301 -1.66 20.15 -10.78
N PHE A 302 -0.38 19.86 -10.99
CA PHE A 302 0.69 20.84 -11.11
C PHE A 302 1.25 20.82 -12.53
N THR A 303 1.55 22.00 -13.07
CA THR A 303 2.22 22.13 -14.36
C THR A 303 3.35 23.15 -14.32
N ASP A 304 4.43 22.85 -15.05
CA ASP A 304 5.54 23.75 -15.37
C ASP A 304 5.60 24.05 -16.89
N CYS A 305 4.72 23.47 -17.69
CA CYS A 305 4.60 23.73 -19.11
C CYS A 305 4.21 25.20 -19.36
N LYS A 306 5.01 25.92 -20.15
CA LYS A 306 4.82 27.36 -20.41
C LYS A 306 3.45 27.68 -21.02
N GLU A 307 3.00 26.89 -21.99
CA GLU A 307 1.71 27.05 -22.64
C GLU A 307 0.55 26.84 -21.65
N MET A 308 0.59 25.76 -20.87
CA MET A 308 -0.43 25.52 -19.85
C MET A 308 -0.42 26.58 -18.76
N LYS A 309 0.73 27.11 -18.37
CA LYS A 309 0.83 28.22 -17.41
C LYS A 309 0.12 29.45 -17.94
N PHE A 310 0.39 29.85 -19.17
CA PHE A 310 -0.28 30.98 -19.83
C PHE A 310 -1.81 30.83 -19.83
N HIS A 311 -2.31 29.66 -20.20
CA HIS A 311 -3.76 29.42 -20.16
C HIS A 311 -4.34 29.42 -18.76
N LEU A 312 -3.66 28.85 -17.77
CA LEU A 312 -4.09 28.87 -16.37
C LEU A 312 -4.10 30.29 -15.77
N GLU A 313 -3.17 31.15 -16.13
CA GLU A 313 -3.17 32.57 -15.73
C GLU A 313 -4.43 33.29 -16.25
N ASN A 314 -4.78 33.07 -17.52
CA ASN A 314 -5.99 33.63 -18.11
C ASN A 314 -7.27 33.04 -17.47
N MET A 315 -7.28 31.72 -17.21
CA MET A 315 -8.42 31.08 -16.53
C MET A 315 -8.57 31.59 -15.10
N LYS A 316 -7.49 31.92 -14.40
CA LYS A 316 -7.54 32.53 -13.08
C LYS A 316 -8.26 33.85 -13.09
N ILE A 317 -7.91 34.74 -14.02
CA ILE A 317 -8.56 36.05 -14.18
C ILE A 317 -10.06 35.87 -14.45
N LEU A 318 -10.43 34.96 -15.34
CA LEU A 318 -11.84 34.70 -15.66
C LEU A 318 -12.61 34.15 -14.44
N LEU A 319 -12.01 33.25 -13.67
CA LEU A 319 -12.64 32.70 -12.47
C LEU A 319 -12.81 33.77 -11.38
N GLU A 320 -11.84 34.69 -11.21
CA GLU A 320 -11.91 35.81 -10.30
C GLU A 320 -13.04 36.80 -10.73
N GLN A 321 -13.18 37.07 -12.02
CA GLN A 321 -14.29 37.85 -12.56
C GLN A 321 -15.65 37.19 -12.32
N MET A 322 -15.73 35.85 -12.46
CA MET A 322 -16.95 35.10 -12.13
C MET A 322 -17.26 35.08 -10.62
N GLU A 323 -16.24 35.27 -9.75
CA GLU A 323 -16.45 35.40 -8.30
C GLU A 323 -17.09 36.75 -7.92
N GLU A 324 -16.80 37.81 -8.67
CA GLU A 324 -17.37 39.14 -8.47
C GLU A 324 -18.83 39.25 -8.98
N ASP A 325 -19.24 38.38 -9.90
CA ASP A 325 -20.58 38.36 -10.46
C ASP A 325 -21.49 37.41 -9.64
N ASN A 326 -22.33 38.02 -8.77
CA ASN A 326 -23.20 37.29 -7.85
C ASN A 326 -24.33 36.47 -8.51
N ASN A 327 -24.47 36.52 -9.84
CA ASN A 327 -25.51 35.81 -10.61
C ASN A 327 -25.06 34.40 -11.11
N VAL A 328 -23.81 33.99 -10.95
CA VAL A 328 -23.28 32.71 -11.45
C VAL A 328 -23.37 31.66 -10.35
N GLN A 329 -24.30 30.70 -10.48
CA GLN A 329 -24.47 29.59 -9.51
C GLN A 329 -23.38 28.54 -9.56
N ASP A 330 -22.79 28.24 -10.75
CA ASP A 330 -21.73 27.27 -10.94
C ASP A 330 -20.48 27.92 -11.59
N ARG A 331 -19.41 28.06 -10.81
CA ARG A 331 -18.18 28.77 -11.20
C ARG A 331 -17.10 27.76 -11.59
N PHE A 332 -16.99 27.47 -12.88
CA PHE A 332 -15.93 26.63 -13.42
C PHE A 332 -15.68 26.94 -14.89
N ILE A 333 -14.50 26.56 -15.37
CA ILE A 333 -14.14 26.60 -16.79
C ILE A 333 -14.01 25.15 -17.28
N GLU A 334 -14.86 24.77 -18.24
CA GLU A 334 -14.81 23.43 -18.82
C GLU A 334 -13.76 23.38 -19.94
N THR A 335 -12.91 22.34 -19.90
CA THR A 335 -11.84 22.15 -20.87
C THR A 335 -11.42 20.68 -20.91
N THR A 336 -10.59 20.33 -21.89
CA THR A 336 -9.94 18.99 -22.00
C THR A 336 -8.44 19.17 -22.11
N ILE A 337 -7.66 18.32 -21.45
CA ILE A 337 -6.22 18.30 -21.60
C ILE A 337 -5.89 17.20 -22.62
N LYS A 338 -5.18 17.53 -23.71
CA LYS A 338 -4.70 16.57 -24.68
C LYS A 338 -3.19 16.45 -24.66
N GLN A 339 -2.71 15.25 -24.91
CA GLN A 339 -1.29 15.02 -25.17
C GLN A 339 -0.98 15.41 -26.61
N VAL A 340 -0.06 16.36 -26.79
CA VAL A 340 0.39 16.83 -28.11
C VAL A 340 1.80 16.31 -28.42
N PRO A 341 2.12 16.03 -29.70
CA PRO A 341 3.49 15.65 -30.06
C PRO A 341 4.47 16.78 -29.72
N GLY A 342 5.52 16.45 -28.95
CA GLY A 342 6.62 17.36 -28.65
C GLY A 342 7.85 17.02 -29.49
N SER A 343 8.85 17.89 -29.52
CA SER A 343 10.15 17.59 -30.13
C SER A 343 10.91 16.56 -29.31
N GLY A 344 11.14 15.38 -29.87
CA GLY A 344 11.81 14.26 -29.21
C GLY A 344 10.88 13.38 -28.33
N ALA A 345 11.41 12.68 -27.33
CA ALA A 345 10.68 11.76 -26.46
C ALA A 345 9.81 12.45 -25.38
N LEU A 346 9.75 13.78 -25.36
CA LEU A 346 8.99 14.56 -24.39
C LEU A 346 7.50 14.60 -24.73
N ARG A 347 6.67 14.19 -23.77
CA ARG A 347 5.21 14.32 -23.86
C ARG A 347 4.81 15.73 -23.42
N ILE A 348 4.17 16.48 -24.30
CA ILE A 348 3.63 17.81 -24.02
C ILE A 348 2.11 17.68 -23.84
N TYR A 349 1.55 18.46 -22.91
CA TYR A 349 0.11 18.53 -22.66
C TYR A 349 -0.37 19.94 -22.92
N ALA A 350 -1.52 20.08 -23.58
CA ALA A 350 -2.17 21.36 -23.88
C ALA A 350 -3.66 21.30 -23.56
N PHE A 351 -4.25 22.45 -23.26
CA PHE A 351 -5.69 22.60 -23.15
C PHE A 351 -6.34 22.68 -24.55
N THR A 352 -7.54 22.11 -24.68
CA THR A 352 -8.36 22.17 -25.91
C THR A 352 -9.81 22.43 -25.58
#